data_18c111ce1d803bdc93c626362de05638
#
_entry.id   18c111ce1d803bdc93c626362de05638
#
_cell.length_a   1.000
_cell.length_b   1.000
_cell.length_c   1.000
_cell.angle_alpha   90.00
_cell.angle_beta   90.00
_cell.angle_gamma   90.00
#
_symmetry.space_group_name_H-M   'P 1'
#
loop_
_entity.id
_entity.type
_entity.pdbx_description
1 polymer ?
#
loop_
_entity_poly.entity_id
_entity_poly.type
_entity_poly.pdbx_seq_one_letter_code
_entity_poly.pdbx_strand_id
1 'polypeptide(L)'
;MKKLVSLLLVFLLAFGLFSGCAETQLETQDTTPTANAPTTLKSLRILAIGNSFSVDAMEHLYAIAAAEGVEEIVLGNLVIGGCSLETHVAKAQSGEKAYKYRKNQIGIWEEVSTEATFLEGLQDEPWDIITMQQASPVSGLANKYQPYLDQLITFVQDNKTNPDAKFYWHMTWAYQQDSTHSGFANYANRQQTMYLGIVNALQQEVEPTDAFVGILPSGTAIQNARTSYIGDTLTRDGYHLNNLGRVIAAYTWYAVLDGQPLYKINIDSAASTALTERDKKVIVEAVNAAITEPYKVTQSIY
;
A
#
# COMPACT_ATOMS: atom_id res chain seq x y z
N MET A 1 52.55 51.46 -35.47
CA MET A 1 53.38 51.22 -36.66
C MET A 1 53.04 49.90 -37.29
N LYS A 2 52.77 49.93 -38.61
CA LYS A 2 52.62 48.83 -39.60
C LYS A 2 51.41 47.88 -39.36
N LYS A 3 50.26 47.99 -40.03
CA LYS A 3 49.86 47.83 -41.48
C LYS A 3 50.37 46.52 -42.10
N LEU A 4 49.45 45.69 -42.49
CA LEU A 4 49.26 45.04 -43.82
C LEU A 4 48.04 44.10 -43.69
N VAL A 5 46.92 44.22 -44.31
CA VAL A 5 46.41 44.30 -45.68
C VAL A 5 46.60 43.01 -46.51
N SER A 6 45.46 42.58 -46.98
CA SER A 6 45.17 41.75 -48.21
C SER A 6 45.20 40.24 -47.98
N LEU A 7 44.27 39.44 -48.51
CA LEU A 7 43.67 39.43 -49.85
C LEU A 7 42.42 38.59 -49.92
N LEU A 8 41.44 39.06 -50.66
CA LEU A 8 40.19 38.42 -51.11
C LEU A 8 40.49 37.23 -52.02
N LEU A 9 39.77 36.14 -51.88
CA LEU A 9 39.46 35.29 -53.03
C LEU A 9 38.04 34.78 -52.98
N VAL A 10 37.24 35.32 -53.90
CA VAL A 10 35.90 34.89 -54.20
C VAL A 10 35.96 33.63 -55.06
N PHE A 11 35.25 32.55 -54.67
CA PHE A 11 34.82 31.53 -55.63
C PHE A 11 33.32 31.31 -55.47
N LEU A 12 32.59 31.85 -56.43
CA LEU A 12 31.22 31.49 -56.74
C LEU A 12 31.21 30.14 -57.48
N LEU A 13 30.52 29.18 -56.98
CA LEU A 13 29.94 28.10 -57.80
C LEU A 13 28.57 27.78 -57.29
N ALA A 14 27.56 28.16 -58.03
CA ALA A 14 26.19 27.77 -57.93
C ALA A 14 26.06 26.31 -58.38
N PHE A 15 25.29 25.50 -57.62
CA PHE A 15 24.44 24.47 -58.23
C PHE A 15 23.52 23.85 -57.21
N GLY A 16 22.24 23.81 -57.52
CA GLY A 16 21.34 22.70 -57.25
C GLY A 16 20.44 22.85 -56.02
N LEU A 17 19.29 23.45 -56.23
CA LEU A 17 18.07 23.23 -55.45
C LEU A 17 17.69 21.75 -55.52
N PHE A 18 17.73 21.04 -54.41
CA PHE A 18 16.86 19.91 -54.16
C PHE A 18 16.23 20.10 -52.76
N SER A 19 15.01 20.58 -52.83
CA SER A 19 14.08 20.58 -51.70
C SER A 19 13.61 19.14 -51.49
N GLY A 20 14.16 18.47 -50.51
CA GLY A 20 13.68 17.22 -49.96
C GLY A 20 13.43 17.44 -48.48
N CYS A 21 12.19 17.85 -48.13
CA CYS A 21 11.72 17.70 -46.74
C CYS A 21 11.65 16.21 -46.42
N ALA A 22 12.67 15.67 -45.82
CA ALA A 22 12.56 14.45 -45.06
C ALA A 22 12.01 14.86 -43.69
N GLU A 23 10.72 14.73 -43.48
CA GLU A 23 10.13 14.65 -42.15
C GLU A 23 10.68 13.40 -41.50
N THR A 24 11.71 13.58 -40.68
CA THR A 24 12.13 12.56 -39.73
C THR A 24 11.03 12.49 -38.67
N GLN A 25 10.10 11.59 -38.86
CA GLN A 25 9.24 11.16 -37.76
C GLN A 25 10.16 10.61 -36.66
N LEU A 26 10.39 11.39 -35.63
CA LEU A 26 10.84 10.82 -34.34
C LEU A 26 9.67 9.94 -33.83
N GLU A 27 9.73 8.65 -34.11
CA GLU A 27 9.00 7.68 -33.34
C GLU A 27 9.55 7.80 -31.91
N THR A 28 8.83 8.50 -31.05
CA THR A 28 8.99 8.37 -29.62
C THR A 28 8.59 6.94 -29.31
N GLN A 29 9.59 6.05 -29.23
CA GLN A 29 9.36 4.75 -28.62
C GLN A 29 8.80 5.01 -27.23
N ASP A 30 7.55 4.62 -27.02
CA ASP A 30 6.94 4.53 -25.70
C ASP A 30 7.78 3.51 -24.90
N THR A 31 8.69 4.03 -24.08
CA THR A 31 9.58 3.23 -23.25
C THR A 31 8.92 2.82 -21.94
N THR A 32 7.59 2.96 -21.84
CA THR A 32 6.86 2.49 -20.65
C THR A 32 7.11 1.00 -20.48
N PRO A 33 7.64 0.56 -19.34
CA PRO A 33 7.87 -0.87 -19.11
C PRO A 33 6.56 -1.65 -19.23
N THR A 34 6.59 -2.74 -19.97
CA THR A 34 5.41 -3.59 -20.22
C THR A 34 5.28 -4.73 -19.20
N ALA A 35 6.25 -4.88 -18.32
CA ALA A 35 6.28 -5.91 -17.30
C ALA A 35 6.88 -5.35 -16.01
N ASN A 36 6.45 -5.88 -14.86
CA ASN A 36 7.09 -5.61 -13.58
C ASN A 36 8.54 -6.15 -13.62
N ALA A 37 9.43 -5.52 -12.86
CA ALA A 37 10.72 -6.12 -12.59
C ALA A 37 10.51 -7.47 -11.88
N PRO A 38 11.43 -8.45 -12.04
CA PRO A 38 11.36 -9.65 -11.25
C PRO A 38 11.35 -9.32 -9.76
N THR A 39 10.48 -10.01 -8.99
CA THR A 39 10.40 -9.78 -7.54
C THR A 39 11.76 -9.99 -6.87
N THR A 40 12.06 -9.15 -5.90
CA THR A 40 13.23 -9.30 -5.02
C THR A 40 12.94 -10.24 -3.85
N LEU A 41 11.66 -10.49 -3.57
CA LEU A 41 11.20 -11.33 -2.48
C LEU A 41 11.35 -12.82 -2.82
N LYS A 42 12.08 -13.57 -1.98
CA LYS A 42 12.14 -15.03 -2.05
C LYS A 42 11.09 -15.67 -1.18
N SER A 43 10.86 -15.10 -0.02
CA SER A 43 9.82 -15.51 0.92
C SER A 43 9.03 -14.30 1.40
N LEU A 44 7.80 -14.54 1.82
CA LEU A 44 6.90 -13.53 2.37
C LEU A 44 6.16 -14.12 3.57
N ARG A 45 6.73 -13.96 4.77
CA ARG A 45 6.14 -14.41 6.04
C ARG A 45 5.67 -13.20 6.81
N ILE A 46 4.36 -12.92 6.75
CA ILE A 46 3.75 -11.73 7.35
C ILE A 46 2.74 -12.11 8.42
N LEU A 47 2.84 -11.47 9.59
CA LEU A 47 1.77 -11.40 10.57
C LEU A 47 1.15 -10.01 10.58
N ALA A 48 -0.15 -9.91 10.36
CA ALA A 48 -0.89 -8.69 10.63
C ALA A 48 -1.55 -8.75 12.02
N ILE A 49 -1.28 -7.74 12.84
CA ILE A 49 -1.96 -7.49 14.11
C ILE A 49 -2.99 -6.39 13.83
N GLY A 50 -4.27 -6.79 13.70
CA GLY A 50 -5.26 -5.84 13.21
C GLY A 50 -6.71 -6.21 13.48
N ASN A 51 -7.53 -5.79 12.56
CA ASN A 51 -8.98 -5.96 12.58
C ASN A 51 -9.51 -6.25 11.17
N SER A 52 -10.78 -5.96 10.87
CA SER A 52 -11.34 -6.17 9.55
C SER A 52 -10.61 -5.44 8.41
N PHE A 53 -9.89 -4.36 8.71
CA PHE A 53 -9.12 -3.63 7.70
C PHE A 53 -7.85 -4.39 7.27
N SER A 54 -7.17 -5.10 8.18
CA SER A 54 -6.10 -6.01 7.79
C SER A 54 -6.63 -7.21 7.00
N VAL A 55 -7.85 -7.70 7.34
CA VAL A 55 -8.51 -8.76 6.55
C VAL A 55 -8.72 -8.30 5.11
N ASP A 56 -9.26 -7.09 4.91
CA ASP A 56 -9.49 -6.55 3.57
C ASP A 56 -8.17 -6.32 2.79
N ALA A 57 -7.14 -5.76 3.45
CA ALA A 57 -5.87 -5.47 2.80
C ALA A 57 -5.09 -6.72 2.38
N MET A 58 -5.21 -7.81 3.13
CA MET A 58 -4.47 -9.05 2.87
C MET A 58 -5.23 -10.05 2.01
N GLU A 59 -6.50 -9.80 1.66
CA GLU A 59 -7.36 -10.79 1.00
C GLU A 59 -6.73 -11.38 -0.27
N HIS A 60 -6.14 -10.54 -1.12
CA HIS A 60 -5.52 -10.95 -2.38
C HIS A 60 -4.00 -11.04 -2.34
N LEU A 61 -3.37 -10.77 -1.19
CA LEU A 61 -1.91 -10.65 -1.10
C LEU A 61 -1.17 -11.94 -1.47
N TYR A 62 -1.71 -13.11 -1.08
CA TYR A 62 -1.14 -14.40 -1.48
C TYR A 62 -1.13 -14.57 -2.99
N ALA A 63 -2.27 -14.35 -3.63
CA ALA A 63 -2.42 -14.52 -5.08
C ALA A 63 -1.51 -13.55 -5.86
N ILE A 64 -1.37 -12.32 -5.39
CA ILE A 64 -0.48 -11.31 -5.96
C ILE A 64 0.97 -11.78 -5.83
N ALA A 65 1.42 -12.09 -4.63
CA ALA A 65 2.80 -12.51 -4.39
C ALA A 65 3.17 -13.76 -5.21
N ALA A 66 2.28 -14.75 -5.29
CA ALA A 66 2.47 -15.94 -6.10
C ALA A 66 2.55 -15.63 -7.61
N ALA A 67 1.67 -14.74 -8.12
CA ALA A 67 1.68 -14.31 -9.52
C ALA A 67 2.93 -13.51 -9.90
N GLU A 68 3.53 -12.82 -8.94
CA GLU A 68 4.78 -12.07 -9.11
C GLU A 68 6.03 -12.94 -8.89
N GLY A 69 5.88 -14.21 -8.49
CA GLY A 69 6.97 -15.19 -8.42
C GLY A 69 7.61 -15.38 -7.04
N VAL A 70 6.94 -14.97 -5.96
CA VAL A 70 7.38 -15.30 -4.60
C VAL A 70 7.17 -16.80 -4.36
N GLU A 71 8.22 -17.48 -3.91
CA GLU A 71 8.23 -18.95 -3.80
C GLU A 71 7.62 -19.47 -2.49
N GLU A 72 7.88 -18.78 -1.38
CA GLU A 72 7.38 -19.15 -0.06
C GLU A 72 6.47 -18.03 0.48
N ILE A 73 5.19 -18.33 0.70
CA ILE A 73 4.22 -17.33 1.18
C ILE A 73 3.50 -17.89 2.40
N VAL A 74 3.64 -17.20 3.53
CA VAL A 74 2.91 -17.49 4.77
C VAL A 74 2.31 -16.20 5.30
N LEU A 75 1.00 -16.09 5.26
CA LEU A 75 0.28 -14.93 5.76
C LEU A 75 -0.50 -15.30 7.01
N GLY A 76 -0.26 -14.60 8.10
CA GLY A 76 -1.01 -14.70 9.35
C GLY A 76 -1.78 -13.42 9.63
N ASN A 77 -2.95 -13.52 10.25
CA ASN A 77 -3.73 -12.36 10.65
C ASN A 77 -4.42 -12.60 12.00
N LEU A 78 -4.00 -11.84 13.02
CA LEU A 78 -4.61 -11.78 14.34
C LEU A 78 -5.70 -10.71 14.34
N VAL A 79 -6.96 -11.12 14.37
CA VAL A 79 -8.11 -10.25 14.16
C VAL A 79 -9.01 -10.18 15.38
N ILE A 80 -9.30 -8.97 15.84
CA ILE A 80 -10.48 -8.65 16.65
C ILE A 80 -11.25 -7.55 15.90
N GLY A 81 -12.56 -7.71 15.70
CA GLY A 81 -13.38 -6.72 15.02
C GLY A 81 -13.28 -5.34 15.68
N GLY A 82 -12.92 -4.31 14.90
CA GLY A 82 -12.79 -2.92 15.39
C GLY A 82 -11.69 -2.70 16.44
N CYS A 83 -10.74 -3.62 16.60
CA CYS A 83 -9.70 -3.56 17.62
C CYS A 83 -8.82 -2.32 17.49
N SER A 84 -8.70 -1.58 18.58
CA SER A 84 -7.78 -0.45 18.73
C SER A 84 -6.44 -0.89 19.32
N LEU A 85 -5.42 -0.02 19.25
CA LEU A 85 -4.13 -0.23 19.93
C LEU A 85 -4.32 -0.52 21.44
N GLU A 86 -5.19 0.25 22.11
CA GLU A 86 -5.54 0.03 23.51
C GLU A 86 -6.06 -1.38 23.76
N THR A 87 -6.96 -1.84 22.90
CA THR A 87 -7.53 -3.20 23.02
C THR A 87 -6.48 -4.27 22.73
N HIS A 88 -5.63 -4.09 21.71
CA HIS A 88 -4.54 -5.02 21.45
C HIS A 88 -3.58 -5.15 22.64
N VAL A 89 -3.19 -4.04 23.26
CA VAL A 89 -2.34 -4.03 24.45
C VAL A 89 -3.00 -4.76 25.61
N ALA A 90 -4.27 -4.47 25.91
CA ALA A 90 -5.00 -5.11 26.98
C ALA A 90 -5.10 -6.64 26.78
N LYS A 91 -5.36 -7.11 25.55
CA LYS A 91 -5.44 -8.53 25.22
C LYS A 91 -4.08 -9.21 25.24
N ALA A 92 -3.03 -8.53 24.76
CA ALA A 92 -1.66 -9.04 24.80
C ALA A 92 -1.18 -9.25 26.24
N GLN A 93 -1.42 -8.28 27.13
CA GLN A 93 -1.01 -8.32 28.54
C GLN A 93 -1.82 -9.33 29.37
N SER A 94 -3.12 -9.45 29.11
CA SER A 94 -3.98 -10.38 29.85
C SER A 94 -3.82 -11.84 29.42
N GLY A 95 -3.29 -12.11 28.22
CA GLY A 95 -3.25 -13.45 27.65
C GLY A 95 -4.65 -13.99 27.29
N GLU A 96 -5.65 -13.13 27.16
CA GLU A 96 -7.02 -13.52 26.86
C GLU A 96 -7.15 -14.13 25.46
N LYS A 97 -7.93 -15.19 25.36
CA LYS A 97 -8.29 -15.85 24.09
C LYS A 97 -9.38 -15.07 23.38
N ALA A 98 -8.98 -14.00 22.67
CA ALA A 98 -9.91 -13.04 22.05
C ALA A 98 -9.75 -12.90 20.54
N TYR A 99 -8.70 -13.48 19.97
CA TYR A 99 -8.38 -13.32 18.56
C TYR A 99 -8.98 -14.42 17.69
N LYS A 100 -9.56 -14.02 16.56
CA LYS A 100 -9.67 -14.90 15.41
C LYS A 100 -8.29 -14.91 14.73
N TYR A 101 -7.63 -16.07 14.72
CA TYR A 101 -6.36 -16.25 14.05
C TYR A 101 -6.60 -16.95 12.71
N ARG A 102 -6.21 -16.29 11.64
CA ARG A 102 -6.34 -16.77 10.26
C ARG A 102 -4.95 -16.91 9.63
N LYS A 103 -4.81 -17.93 8.77
CA LYS A 103 -3.55 -18.21 8.06
C LYS A 103 -3.81 -18.54 6.59
N ASN A 104 -2.90 -18.15 5.70
CA ASN A 104 -2.92 -18.53 4.30
C ASN A 104 -1.52 -18.95 3.86
N GLN A 105 -1.38 -20.24 3.48
CA GLN A 105 -0.13 -20.84 3.03
C GLN A 105 -0.27 -21.51 1.67
N ILE A 106 -1.49 -21.69 1.19
CA ILE A 106 -1.79 -22.43 -0.04
C ILE A 106 -2.76 -21.66 -0.97
N GLY A 107 -2.89 -20.36 -0.78
CA GLY A 107 -3.82 -19.52 -1.57
C GLY A 107 -5.23 -19.42 -0.99
N ILE A 108 -5.51 -20.09 0.12
CA ILE A 108 -6.82 -20.11 0.79
C ILE A 108 -6.63 -19.64 2.24
N TRP A 109 -7.49 -18.73 2.68
CA TRP A 109 -7.54 -18.33 4.08
C TRP A 109 -8.23 -19.38 4.93
N GLU A 110 -7.50 -19.95 5.86
CA GLU A 110 -8.01 -20.87 6.87
C GLU A 110 -8.17 -20.17 8.20
N GLU A 111 -9.24 -20.48 8.95
CA GLU A 111 -9.42 -20.06 10.33
C GLU A 111 -8.74 -21.08 11.24
N VAL A 112 -7.54 -20.75 11.71
CA VAL A 112 -6.74 -21.63 12.59
C VAL A 112 -7.37 -21.72 13.99
N SER A 113 -7.87 -20.59 14.48
CA SER A 113 -8.55 -20.50 15.77
C SER A 113 -9.52 -19.34 15.81
N THR A 114 -10.66 -19.51 16.48
CA THR A 114 -11.59 -18.44 16.84
C THR A 114 -11.29 -17.80 18.18
N GLU A 115 -10.44 -18.45 18.99
CA GLU A 115 -10.12 -18.10 20.38
C GLU A 115 -8.61 -18.19 20.63
N ALA A 116 -7.80 -17.56 19.76
CA ALA A 116 -6.37 -17.49 19.99
C ALA A 116 -6.01 -16.37 20.97
N THR A 117 -4.92 -16.57 21.70
CA THR A 117 -4.23 -15.49 22.41
C THR A 117 -3.36 -14.70 21.43
N PHE A 118 -2.92 -13.51 21.84
CA PHE A 118 -1.96 -12.73 21.06
C PHE A 118 -0.66 -13.51 20.79
N LEU A 119 -0.13 -14.18 21.84
CA LEU A 119 1.14 -14.92 21.74
C LEU A 119 1.03 -16.15 20.85
N GLU A 120 -0.11 -16.86 20.85
CA GLU A 120 -0.29 -18.02 19.97
C GLU A 120 -0.09 -17.64 18.50
N GLY A 121 -0.61 -16.51 18.04
CA GLY A 121 -0.41 -16.06 16.65
C GLY A 121 0.97 -15.41 16.42
N LEU A 122 1.48 -14.66 17.40
CA LEU A 122 2.80 -14.02 17.28
C LEU A 122 3.93 -15.04 17.19
N GLN A 123 3.81 -16.16 17.87
CA GLN A 123 4.85 -17.18 17.99
C GLN A 123 4.64 -18.41 17.10
N ASP A 124 3.57 -18.43 16.30
CA ASP A 124 3.24 -19.58 15.43
C ASP A 124 4.28 -19.77 14.31
N GLU A 125 4.82 -18.68 13.78
CA GLU A 125 5.86 -18.70 12.74
C GLU A 125 7.01 -17.76 13.12
N PRO A 126 8.20 -17.96 12.54
CA PRO A 126 9.25 -16.94 12.58
C PRO A 126 8.95 -15.83 11.55
N TRP A 127 7.98 -15.00 11.86
CA TRP A 127 7.52 -13.91 10.97
C TRP A 127 8.66 -12.99 10.57
N ASP A 128 8.82 -12.75 9.26
CA ASP A 128 9.80 -11.80 8.73
C ASP A 128 9.28 -10.37 8.82
N ILE A 129 7.97 -10.23 8.74
CA ILE A 129 7.27 -8.94 8.75
C ILE A 129 6.10 -9.01 9.73
N ILE A 130 6.00 -8.01 10.58
CA ILE A 130 4.86 -7.83 11.48
C ILE A 130 4.25 -6.46 11.21
N THR A 131 2.95 -6.42 10.91
CA THR A 131 2.25 -5.16 10.68
C THR A 131 1.34 -4.81 11.84
N MET A 132 1.24 -3.52 12.14
CA MET A 132 0.35 -2.96 13.14
C MET A 132 -0.48 -1.85 12.51
N GLN A 133 -1.65 -1.58 13.09
CA GLN A 133 -2.57 -0.53 12.64
C GLN A 133 -3.43 -0.03 13.78
N GLN A 134 -4.03 1.14 13.60
CA GLN A 134 -5.07 1.64 14.52
C GLN A 134 -6.47 1.24 14.03
N ALA A 135 -7.45 1.19 14.94
CA ALA A 135 -8.86 1.02 14.59
C ALA A 135 -9.37 2.20 13.77
N SER A 136 -10.12 1.92 12.69
CA SER A 136 -10.58 2.93 11.75
C SER A 136 -11.35 4.11 12.37
N PRO A 137 -12.22 3.94 13.39
CA PRO A 137 -12.93 5.07 14.00
C PRO A 137 -12.00 6.11 14.64
N VAL A 138 -10.79 5.70 15.02
CA VAL A 138 -9.84 6.55 15.75
C VAL A 138 -8.47 6.64 15.08
N SER A 139 -8.34 6.12 13.86
CA SER A 139 -7.07 6.09 13.12
C SER A 139 -6.51 7.47 12.78
N GLY A 140 -7.36 8.49 12.70
CA GLY A 140 -6.96 9.89 12.50
C GLY A 140 -6.94 10.74 13.79
N LEU A 141 -6.99 10.11 14.96
CA LEU A 141 -6.94 10.78 16.25
C LEU A 141 -5.61 10.49 16.94
N ALA A 142 -4.63 11.39 16.80
CA ALA A 142 -3.28 11.23 17.34
C ALA A 142 -3.29 10.89 18.84
N ASN A 143 -4.15 11.55 19.63
CA ASN A 143 -4.30 11.30 21.06
C ASN A 143 -4.83 9.91 21.46
N LYS A 144 -5.07 9.03 20.48
CA LYS A 144 -5.49 7.62 20.68
C LYS A 144 -4.36 6.61 20.40
N TYR A 145 -3.15 7.10 20.13
CA TYR A 145 -2.00 6.25 19.85
C TYR A 145 -1.21 5.97 21.13
N GLN A 146 -0.77 7.01 21.81
CA GLN A 146 0.03 6.84 23.04
C GLN A 146 -0.85 6.71 24.28
N PRO A 147 -0.41 5.88 25.26
CA PRO A 147 0.86 5.13 25.32
C PRO A 147 0.79 3.74 24.66
N TYR A 148 -0.34 3.39 24.05
CA TYR A 148 -0.63 2.04 23.59
C TYR A 148 0.25 1.59 22.43
N LEU A 149 0.65 2.54 21.55
CA LEU A 149 1.56 2.23 20.44
C LEU A 149 2.90 1.72 20.96
N ASP A 150 3.54 2.45 21.88
CA ASP A 150 4.82 2.07 22.44
C ASP A 150 4.72 0.76 23.25
N GLN A 151 3.64 0.56 23.99
CA GLN A 151 3.40 -0.67 24.73
C GLN A 151 3.22 -1.86 23.80
N LEU A 152 2.52 -1.72 22.69
CA LEU A 152 2.34 -2.78 21.70
C LEU A 152 3.65 -3.12 20.99
N ILE A 153 4.41 -2.09 20.55
CA ILE A 153 5.74 -2.26 19.95
C ILE A 153 6.64 -3.05 20.90
N THR A 154 6.73 -2.62 22.15
CA THR A 154 7.55 -3.29 23.18
C THR A 154 7.12 -4.73 23.37
N PHE A 155 5.82 -4.97 23.54
CA PHE A 155 5.31 -6.33 23.73
C PHE A 155 5.65 -7.25 22.55
N VAL A 156 5.48 -6.78 21.32
CA VAL A 156 5.82 -7.57 20.13
C VAL A 156 7.32 -7.79 20.03
N GLN A 157 8.12 -6.76 20.30
CA GLN A 157 9.58 -6.85 20.25
C GLN A 157 10.13 -7.88 21.23
N ASP A 158 9.56 -7.93 22.44
CA ASP A 158 10.00 -8.84 23.51
C ASP A 158 9.57 -10.30 23.29
N ASN A 159 8.50 -10.53 22.50
CA ASN A 159 7.89 -11.85 22.36
C ASN A 159 7.95 -12.45 20.94
N LYS A 160 8.41 -11.73 19.94
CA LYS A 160 8.58 -12.26 18.57
C LYS A 160 9.65 -13.36 18.55
N THR A 161 9.46 -14.37 17.68
CA THR A 161 10.39 -15.51 17.56
C THR A 161 11.55 -15.24 16.61
N ASN A 162 11.35 -14.38 15.59
CA ASN A 162 12.39 -13.93 14.68
C ASN A 162 12.99 -12.60 15.17
N PRO A 163 14.26 -12.57 15.63
CA PRO A 163 14.89 -11.33 16.09
C PRO A 163 14.99 -10.26 15.01
N ASP A 164 15.08 -10.67 13.74
CA ASP A 164 15.25 -9.78 12.57
C ASP A 164 13.92 -9.34 11.95
N ALA A 165 12.78 -9.70 12.55
CA ALA A 165 11.46 -9.31 12.06
C ALA A 165 11.33 -7.79 11.94
N LYS A 166 10.92 -7.34 10.77
CA LYS A 166 10.71 -5.94 10.44
C LYS A 166 9.27 -5.54 10.74
N PHE A 167 9.10 -4.36 11.30
CA PHE A 167 7.77 -3.82 11.56
C PHE A 167 7.37 -2.84 10.48
N TYR A 168 6.12 -2.93 10.02
CA TYR A 168 5.49 -1.99 9.11
C TYR A 168 4.20 -1.47 9.72
N TRP A 169 3.95 -0.18 9.52
CA TRP A 169 2.66 0.40 9.89
C TRP A 169 1.68 0.34 8.74
N HIS A 170 0.51 -0.25 8.95
CA HIS A 170 -0.56 -0.25 7.98
C HIS A 170 -1.37 1.05 8.12
N MET A 171 -1.17 1.98 7.19
CA MET A 171 -2.00 3.17 7.04
C MET A 171 -3.35 2.78 6.45
N THR A 172 -4.38 2.76 7.28
CA THR A 172 -5.75 2.44 6.88
C THR A 172 -6.39 3.58 6.08
N TRP A 173 -7.52 3.33 5.44
CA TRP A 173 -8.21 4.29 4.57
C TRP A 173 -9.32 5.05 5.28
N ALA A 174 -9.63 6.25 4.78
CA ALA A 174 -10.80 7.01 5.19
C ALA A 174 -12.10 6.35 4.69
N TYR A 175 -13.17 6.51 5.43
CA TYR A 175 -14.50 6.04 5.05
C TYR A 175 -14.99 6.68 3.75
N GLN A 176 -15.94 6.04 3.09
CA GLN A 176 -16.68 6.62 1.96
C GLN A 176 -17.46 7.85 2.43
N GLN A 177 -17.65 8.85 1.56
CA GLN A 177 -18.21 10.14 1.97
C GLN A 177 -19.65 10.02 2.50
N ASP A 178 -20.40 9.03 2.06
CA ASP A 178 -21.78 8.77 2.50
C ASP A 178 -21.86 7.67 3.58
N SER A 179 -20.73 7.29 4.18
CA SER A 179 -20.68 6.28 5.23
C SER A 179 -21.56 6.64 6.43
N THR A 180 -22.33 5.67 6.90
CA THR A 180 -23.16 5.77 8.10
C THR A 180 -22.48 5.24 9.36
N HIS A 181 -21.20 4.88 9.29
CA HIS A 181 -20.47 4.37 10.44
C HIS A 181 -20.39 5.42 11.53
N SER A 182 -20.76 5.08 12.77
CA SER A 182 -20.84 6.04 13.90
C SER A 182 -19.50 6.74 14.18
N GLY A 183 -18.37 6.06 13.99
CA GLY A 183 -17.03 6.66 14.13
C GLY A 183 -16.70 7.75 13.11
N PHE A 184 -17.48 7.90 12.05
CA PHE A 184 -17.26 8.95 11.06
C PHE A 184 -17.53 10.35 11.63
N ALA A 185 -18.37 10.43 12.66
CA ALA A 185 -18.64 11.68 13.39
C ALA A 185 -17.37 12.28 14.01
N ASN A 186 -16.36 11.48 14.35
CA ASN A 186 -15.07 11.96 14.85
C ASN A 186 -14.35 12.88 13.83
N TYR A 187 -14.72 12.80 12.57
CA TYR A 187 -14.17 13.55 11.44
C TYR A 187 -15.20 14.48 10.80
N ALA A 188 -16.23 14.87 11.57
CA ALA A 188 -17.37 15.69 11.11
C ALA A 188 -18.08 15.08 9.87
N ASN A 189 -18.08 13.74 9.74
CA ASN A 189 -18.61 12.99 8.61
C ASN A 189 -18.02 13.45 7.25
N ARG A 190 -16.72 13.74 7.23
CA ARG A 190 -16.00 14.22 6.04
C ARG A 190 -14.81 13.32 5.74
N GLN A 191 -14.83 12.69 4.58
CA GLN A 191 -13.79 11.77 4.11
C GLN A 191 -12.40 12.42 4.10
N GLN A 192 -12.30 13.61 3.53
CA GLN A 192 -11.03 14.34 3.49
C GLN A 192 -10.50 14.67 4.88
N THR A 193 -11.39 15.06 5.81
CA THR A 193 -11.00 15.32 7.20
C THR A 193 -10.45 14.06 7.86
N MET A 194 -11.09 12.92 7.63
CA MET A 194 -10.60 11.63 8.14
C MET A 194 -9.24 11.26 7.53
N TYR A 195 -9.08 11.39 6.22
CA TYR A 195 -7.82 11.09 5.54
C TYR A 195 -6.66 11.96 6.08
N LEU A 196 -6.87 13.27 6.14
CA LEU A 196 -5.87 14.20 6.69
C LEU A 196 -5.58 13.92 8.17
N GLY A 197 -6.59 13.55 8.95
CA GLY A 197 -6.40 13.10 10.33
C GLY A 197 -5.49 11.87 10.42
N ILE A 198 -5.71 10.87 9.56
CA ILE A 198 -4.87 9.66 9.49
C ILE A 198 -3.41 10.03 9.16
N VAL A 199 -3.20 10.85 8.13
CA VAL A 199 -1.86 11.34 7.77
C VAL A 199 -1.19 12.03 8.95
N ASN A 200 -1.88 12.99 9.57
CA ASN A 200 -1.34 13.74 10.70
C ASN A 200 -1.01 12.84 11.90
N ALA A 201 -1.88 11.86 12.21
CA ALA A 201 -1.64 10.93 13.31
C ALA A 201 -0.40 10.06 13.06
N LEU A 202 -0.19 9.60 11.82
CA LEU A 202 1.01 8.84 11.47
C LEU A 202 2.27 9.67 11.63
N GLN A 203 2.28 10.90 11.12
CA GLN A 203 3.44 11.79 11.22
C GLN A 203 3.76 12.22 12.65
N GLN A 204 2.75 12.32 13.51
CA GLN A 204 2.92 12.72 14.90
C GLN A 204 3.28 11.56 15.85
N GLU A 205 2.74 10.38 15.61
CA GLU A 205 2.78 9.29 16.58
C GLU A 205 3.56 8.07 16.10
N VAL A 206 3.53 7.75 14.80
CA VAL A 206 4.15 6.53 14.26
C VAL A 206 5.58 6.77 13.81
N GLU A 207 5.82 7.78 12.98
CA GLU A 207 7.16 8.09 12.48
C GLU A 207 8.19 8.37 13.59
N PRO A 208 7.84 9.09 14.67
CA PRO A 208 8.82 9.36 15.73
C PRO A 208 9.23 8.14 16.55
N THR A 209 8.56 7.00 16.41
CA THR A 209 8.91 5.79 17.19
C THR A 209 10.18 5.09 16.69
N ASP A 210 10.62 5.35 15.46
CA ASP A 210 11.74 4.68 14.78
C ASP A 210 11.61 3.12 14.74
N ALA A 211 10.46 2.58 15.16
CA ALA A 211 10.23 1.14 15.23
C ALA A 211 9.84 0.53 13.89
N PHE A 212 9.21 1.32 13.02
CA PHE A 212 8.71 0.88 11.74
C PHE A 212 9.70 1.20 10.63
N VAL A 213 10.05 0.17 9.83
CA VAL A 213 10.94 0.35 8.67
C VAL A 213 10.22 0.96 7.48
N GLY A 214 8.89 1.04 7.52
CA GLY A 214 8.08 1.65 6.47
C GLY A 214 6.59 1.69 6.78
N ILE A 215 5.89 2.41 5.93
CA ILE A 215 4.42 2.54 5.94
C ILE A 215 3.86 1.75 4.77
N LEU A 216 2.76 1.04 4.99
CA LEU A 216 1.93 0.43 3.95
C LEU A 216 0.78 1.41 3.64
N PRO A 217 0.91 2.29 2.62
CA PRO A 217 0.04 3.46 2.47
C PRO A 217 -1.28 3.14 1.74
N SER A 218 -1.98 2.09 2.20
CA SER A 218 -3.28 1.68 1.62
C SER A 218 -4.29 2.82 1.61
N GLY A 219 -4.29 3.66 2.66
CA GLY A 219 -5.19 4.80 2.74
C GLY A 219 -4.96 5.81 1.63
N THR A 220 -3.71 6.09 1.28
CA THR A 220 -3.36 7.00 0.18
C THR A 220 -3.65 6.37 -1.18
N ALA A 221 -3.34 5.09 -1.39
CA ALA A 221 -3.66 4.40 -2.63
C ALA A 221 -5.18 4.38 -2.92
N ILE A 222 -5.99 4.08 -1.91
CA ILE A 222 -7.46 4.16 -2.01
C ILE A 222 -7.90 5.59 -2.31
N GLN A 223 -7.32 6.60 -1.65
CA GLN A 223 -7.67 7.99 -1.89
C GLN A 223 -7.27 8.45 -3.30
N ASN A 224 -6.11 8.02 -3.82
CA ASN A 224 -5.68 8.27 -5.20
C ASN A 224 -6.67 7.65 -6.20
N ALA A 225 -7.03 6.38 -6.02
CA ALA A 225 -7.96 5.68 -6.90
C ALA A 225 -9.35 6.33 -6.93
N ARG A 226 -9.81 6.92 -5.82
CA ARG A 226 -11.07 7.68 -5.75
C ARG A 226 -11.09 8.92 -6.65
N THR A 227 -9.92 9.44 -7.02
CA THR A 227 -9.83 10.61 -7.93
C THR A 227 -9.98 10.23 -9.40
N SER A 228 -9.98 8.94 -9.74
CA SER A 228 -10.19 8.40 -11.09
C SER A 228 -11.68 8.29 -11.44
N TYR A 229 -11.96 7.71 -12.60
CA TYR A 229 -13.33 7.39 -13.01
C TYR A 229 -14.06 6.44 -12.06
N ILE A 230 -13.34 5.69 -11.21
CA ILE A 230 -13.91 4.79 -10.19
C ILE A 230 -14.71 5.59 -9.16
N GLY A 231 -14.26 6.80 -8.84
CA GLY A 231 -14.89 7.62 -7.84
C GLY A 231 -14.90 6.99 -6.44
N ASP A 232 -15.81 7.44 -5.59
CA ASP A 232 -15.90 7.01 -4.21
C ASP A 232 -16.77 5.75 -4.04
N THR A 233 -16.38 4.65 -4.74
CA THR A 233 -17.17 3.39 -4.79
C THR A 233 -16.35 2.16 -4.35
N LEU A 234 -15.24 2.35 -3.64
CA LEU A 234 -14.29 1.29 -3.30
C LEU A 234 -14.65 0.51 -2.01
N THR A 235 -15.80 0.81 -1.40
CA THR A 235 -16.26 0.11 -0.21
C THR A 235 -17.57 -0.65 -0.47
N ARG A 236 -17.84 -1.69 0.34
CA ARG A 236 -19.09 -2.48 0.26
C ARG A 236 -20.19 -2.02 1.23
N ASP A 237 -19.81 -1.25 2.24
CA ASP A 237 -20.69 -0.82 3.33
C ASP A 237 -20.34 0.59 3.85
N GLY A 238 -19.58 1.35 3.07
CA GLY A 238 -19.15 2.70 3.41
C GLY A 238 -17.79 2.76 4.14
N TYR A 239 -17.20 1.63 4.57
CA TYR A 239 -15.91 1.62 5.27
C TYR A 239 -15.07 0.35 5.04
N HIS A 240 -15.64 -0.82 4.87
CA HIS A 240 -14.89 -2.01 4.44
C HIS A 240 -14.71 -2.01 2.92
N LEU A 241 -13.53 -2.38 2.44
CA LEU A 241 -13.26 -2.42 1.01
C LEU A 241 -14.11 -3.46 0.28
N ASN A 242 -14.63 -3.09 -0.88
CA ASN A 242 -15.12 -4.05 -1.85
C ASN A 242 -13.94 -4.76 -2.54
N ASN A 243 -14.24 -5.62 -3.50
CA ASN A 243 -13.20 -6.43 -4.11
C ASN A 243 -12.11 -5.62 -4.84
N LEU A 244 -12.49 -4.57 -5.57
CA LEU A 244 -11.52 -3.68 -6.25
C LEU A 244 -10.64 -2.93 -5.24
N GLY A 245 -11.23 -2.42 -4.17
CA GLY A 245 -10.49 -1.77 -3.09
C GLY A 245 -9.50 -2.72 -2.41
N ARG A 246 -9.88 -3.99 -2.19
CA ARG A 246 -9.00 -5.04 -1.64
C ARG A 246 -7.80 -5.32 -2.55
N VAL A 247 -8.02 -5.36 -3.88
CA VAL A 247 -6.93 -5.51 -4.85
C VAL A 247 -5.95 -4.34 -4.77
N ILE A 248 -6.46 -3.10 -4.72
CA ILE A 248 -5.60 -1.90 -4.57
C ILE A 248 -4.77 -1.98 -3.29
N ALA A 249 -5.40 -2.29 -2.16
CA ALA A 249 -4.71 -2.39 -0.87
C ALA A 249 -3.65 -3.50 -0.86
N ALA A 250 -3.97 -4.67 -1.40
CA ALA A 250 -3.04 -5.79 -1.47
C ALA A 250 -1.84 -5.52 -2.40
N TYR A 251 -2.04 -4.88 -3.57
CA TYR A 251 -0.94 -4.43 -4.41
C TYR A 251 -0.11 -3.34 -3.76
N THR A 252 -0.71 -2.47 -2.95
CA THR A 252 0.04 -1.47 -2.17
C THR A 252 0.98 -2.15 -1.19
N TRP A 253 0.51 -3.17 -0.47
CA TRP A 253 1.35 -3.94 0.43
C TRP A 253 2.48 -4.63 -0.34
N TYR A 254 2.13 -5.36 -1.40
CA TYR A 254 3.11 -6.08 -2.20
C TYR A 254 4.21 -5.15 -2.74
N ALA A 255 3.85 -4.03 -3.36
CA ALA A 255 4.80 -3.10 -3.97
C ALA A 255 5.76 -2.46 -2.93
N VAL A 256 5.25 -2.10 -1.73
CA VAL A 256 6.11 -1.60 -0.64
C VAL A 256 7.08 -2.69 -0.18
N LEU A 257 6.61 -3.92 0.00
CA LEU A 257 7.42 -5.01 0.52
C LEU A 257 8.47 -5.50 -0.48
N ASP A 258 8.12 -5.52 -1.77
CA ASP A 258 9.06 -5.85 -2.86
C ASP A 258 10.05 -4.70 -3.15
N GLY A 259 9.68 -3.47 -2.77
CA GLY A 259 10.50 -2.28 -3.00
C GLY A 259 10.58 -1.86 -4.48
N GLN A 260 9.63 -2.32 -5.31
CA GLN A 260 9.59 -2.04 -6.73
C GLN A 260 8.27 -1.39 -7.16
N PRO A 261 8.29 -0.46 -8.11
CA PRO A 261 7.07 0.07 -8.70
C PRO A 261 6.36 -0.99 -9.55
N LEU A 262 5.03 -0.86 -9.62
CA LEU A 262 4.20 -1.68 -10.49
C LEU A 262 4.15 -1.08 -11.90
N TYR A 263 4.19 -1.94 -12.91
CA TYR A 263 3.97 -1.54 -14.32
C TYR A 263 2.72 -2.19 -14.91
N LYS A 264 2.32 -3.34 -14.36
CA LYS A 264 1.08 -4.03 -14.75
C LYS A 264 0.50 -4.81 -13.58
N ILE A 265 -0.74 -5.21 -13.72
CA ILE A 265 -1.46 -6.08 -12.80
C ILE A 265 -1.44 -7.51 -13.35
N ASN A 266 -0.82 -8.43 -12.63
CA ASN A 266 -0.63 -9.81 -13.04
C ASN A 266 -1.76 -10.76 -12.61
N ILE A 267 -2.63 -10.34 -11.69
CA ILE A 267 -3.81 -11.14 -11.33
C ILE A 267 -5.05 -10.67 -12.12
N ASP A 268 -5.66 -11.59 -12.86
CA ASP A 268 -6.90 -11.31 -13.59
C ASP A 268 -8.15 -11.78 -12.83
N SER A 269 -8.02 -12.79 -11.99
CA SER A 269 -9.17 -13.56 -11.52
C SER A 269 -9.25 -13.79 -10.01
N ALA A 270 -8.25 -13.41 -9.23
CA ALA A 270 -8.34 -13.51 -7.77
C ALA A 270 -9.42 -12.57 -7.20
N ALA A 271 -9.79 -11.59 -7.99
CA ALA A 271 -10.98 -10.83 -7.79
C ALA A 271 -12.15 -11.60 -8.41
N SER A 272 -13.19 -11.88 -7.66
CA SER A 272 -14.47 -12.42 -8.16
C SER A 272 -15.15 -11.54 -9.22
N THR A 273 -14.54 -10.43 -9.57
CA THR A 273 -14.90 -9.47 -10.62
C THR A 273 -13.71 -9.30 -11.55
N ALA A 274 -13.88 -9.60 -12.84
CA ALA A 274 -12.85 -9.36 -13.83
C ALA A 274 -12.46 -7.87 -13.85
N LEU A 275 -11.17 -7.56 -13.65
CA LEU A 275 -10.64 -6.21 -13.76
C LEU A 275 -10.64 -5.80 -15.24
N THR A 276 -11.17 -4.62 -15.54
CA THR A 276 -11.01 -4.03 -16.87
C THR A 276 -9.59 -3.50 -17.05
N GLU A 277 -9.15 -3.32 -18.28
CA GLU A 277 -7.84 -2.71 -18.57
C GLU A 277 -7.72 -1.28 -17.98
N ARG A 278 -8.86 -0.59 -17.86
CA ARG A 278 -8.89 0.73 -17.23
C ARG A 278 -8.72 0.62 -15.72
N ASP A 279 -9.34 -0.36 -15.05
CA ASP A 279 -9.12 -0.64 -13.63
C ASP A 279 -7.64 -0.91 -13.35
N LYS A 280 -7.01 -1.77 -14.17
CA LYS A 280 -5.60 -2.12 -14.02
C LYS A 280 -4.69 -0.88 -14.10
N LYS A 281 -4.96 0.05 -15.02
CA LYS A 281 -4.23 1.31 -15.12
C LYS A 281 -4.41 2.19 -13.89
N VAL A 282 -5.63 2.32 -13.38
CA VAL A 282 -5.89 3.08 -12.14
C VAL A 282 -5.17 2.44 -10.96
N ILE A 283 -5.17 1.10 -10.83
CA ILE A 283 -4.47 0.41 -9.74
C ILE A 283 -2.97 0.72 -9.78
N VAL A 284 -2.34 0.55 -10.94
CA VAL A 284 -0.90 0.84 -11.13
C VAL A 284 -0.57 2.29 -10.77
N GLU A 285 -1.34 3.23 -11.28
CA GLU A 285 -1.15 4.66 -11.01
C GLU A 285 -1.32 4.98 -9.52
N ALA A 286 -2.43 4.54 -8.92
CA ALA A 286 -2.78 4.85 -7.53
C ALA A 286 -1.76 4.27 -6.54
N VAL A 287 -1.31 3.02 -6.78
CA VAL A 287 -0.31 2.34 -5.94
C VAL A 287 1.05 3.04 -6.08
N ASN A 288 1.53 3.27 -7.31
CA ASN A 288 2.83 3.90 -7.53
C ASN A 288 2.89 5.32 -6.95
N ALA A 289 1.82 6.09 -7.10
CA ALA A 289 1.72 7.42 -6.49
C ALA A 289 1.76 7.33 -4.95
N ALA A 290 1.08 6.35 -4.36
CA ALA A 290 1.04 6.18 -2.91
C ALA A 290 2.38 5.72 -2.32
N ILE A 291 3.12 4.83 -2.98
CA ILE A 291 4.44 4.40 -2.49
C ILE A 291 5.50 5.49 -2.65
N THR A 292 5.33 6.39 -3.63
CA THR A 292 6.24 7.54 -3.85
C THR A 292 5.93 8.69 -2.90
N GLU A 293 4.66 8.99 -2.67
CA GLU A 293 4.17 10.10 -1.85
C GLU A 293 3.11 9.58 -0.85
N PRO A 294 3.52 8.86 0.22
CA PRO A 294 2.59 8.12 1.08
C PRO A 294 1.56 8.97 1.83
N TYR A 295 1.79 10.26 1.93
CA TYR A 295 0.93 11.20 2.66
C TYR A 295 0.20 12.21 1.78
N LYS A 296 0.28 12.05 0.46
CA LYS A 296 -0.27 13.02 -0.49
C LYS A 296 -1.18 12.36 -1.51
N VAL A 297 -2.38 12.91 -1.65
CA VAL A 297 -3.29 12.50 -2.72
C VAL A 297 -2.80 13.01 -4.06
N THR A 298 -2.69 12.10 -5.02
CA THR A 298 -2.36 12.39 -6.41
C THR A 298 -3.59 12.18 -7.29
N GLN A 299 -3.88 13.18 -8.14
CA GLN A 299 -5.00 13.08 -9.08
C GLN A 299 -4.71 12.06 -10.16
N SER A 300 -5.64 11.15 -10.40
CA SER A 300 -5.56 10.20 -11.51
C SER A 300 -5.79 10.88 -12.86
N ILE A 301 -5.13 10.38 -13.88
CA ILE A 301 -5.37 10.79 -15.27
C ILE A 301 -6.41 9.91 -15.99
N TYR A 302 -6.96 8.90 -15.31
CA TYR A 302 -7.90 7.93 -15.90
C TYR A 302 -9.37 8.18 -15.54
#